data_e2dbce8b5e661d8501ec733339093583
#
_entry.id   e2dbce8b5e661d8501ec733339093583
#
_cell.length_a   1.000
_cell.length_b   1.000
_cell.length_c   1.000
_cell.angle_alpha   90.00
_cell.angle_beta   90.00
_cell.angle_gamma   90.00
#
_symmetry.space_group_name_H-M   'P 1'
#
loop_
_entity.id
_entity.type
_entity.pdbx_description
1 polymer ?
#
loop_
_entity_poly.entity_id
_entity_poly.type
_entity_poly.pdbx_seq_one_letter_code
_entity_poly.pdbx_strand_id
1 'polypeptide(L)'
;MVKVGSEADVQISNIVTARLRGKENPAQTAEVIHDLIENVKMPPEIVCKRLGMSKSWMQKLYKISQLAPEVKDMIKYGHLSVSSAVHLIMIDNIVKQIAVAQDASQWKYNEEQIKERVWQEINPELPPEDAGFIFTPGGKPQVIYPKCVVCQEELRGEAKFVWICNSDLELVQAFIQNYNQ
;
A
#
# COMPACT_ATOMS: atom_id res chain seq x y z
N MET A 1 -13.20 42.35 24.02
CA MET A 1 -13.56 41.84 22.68
C MET A 1 -12.89 40.51 22.48
N VAL A 2 -13.62 39.42 22.49
CA VAL A 2 -13.09 38.10 22.12
C VAL A 2 -12.96 38.10 20.59
N LYS A 3 -11.74 37.97 20.05
CA LYS A 3 -11.53 37.76 18.63
C LYS A 3 -12.18 36.43 18.28
N VAL A 4 -13.25 36.45 17.50
CA VAL A 4 -13.80 35.25 16.90
C VAL A 4 -12.71 34.72 15.98
N GLY A 5 -12.12 33.57 16.32
CA GLY A 5 -11.12 32.89 15.48
C GLY A 5 -11.74 32.52 14.14
N SER A 6 -10.91 32.44 13.11
CA SER A 6 -11.37 31.93 11.81
C SER A 6 -11.85 30.49 11.95
N GLU A 7 -12.68 30.00 11.02
CA GLU A 7 -13.12 28.60 10.98
C GLU A 7 -11.94 27.62 11.07
N ALA A 8 -10.85 27.93 10.39
CA ALA A 8 -9.59 27.19 10.49
C ALA A 8 -9.03 27.11 11.92
N ASP A 9 -9.16 28.21 12.71
CA ASP A 9 -8.70 28.22 14.11
C ASP A 9 -9.54 27.29 14.99
N VAL A 10 -10.83 27.22 14.72
CA VAL A 10 -11.76 26.31 15.43
C VAL A 10 -11.44 24.86 15.10
N GLN A 11 -11.24 24.54 13.81
CA GLN A 11 -10.89 23.18 13.37
C GLN A 11 -9.55 22.72 13.99
N ILE A 12 -8.52 23.55 13.98
CA ILE A 12 -7.22 23.27 14.59
C ILE A 12 -7.38 23.03 16.10
N SER A 13 -8.13 23.90 16.79
CA SER A 13 -8.36 23.78 18.22
C SER A 13 -9.07 22.47 18.59
N ASN A 14 -10.04 22.05 17.77
CA ASN A 14 -10.76 20.79 17.98
C ASN A 14 -9.83 19.59 17.85
N ILE A 15 -8.96 19.54 16.83
CA ILE A 15 -7.98 18.46 16.64
C ILE A 15 -6.99 18.42 17.81
N VAL A 16 -6.40 19.55 18.19
CA VAL A 16 -5.44 19.62 19.29
C VAL A 16 -6.10 19.15 20.59
N THR A 17 -7.33 19.58 20.85
CA THR A 17 -8.08 19.18 22.03
C THR A 17 -8.41 17.68 22.01
N ALA A 18 -8.83 17.13 20.86
CA ALA A 18 -9.10 15.70 20.70
C ALA A 18 -7.83 14.86 20.95
N ARG A 19 -6.70 15.31 20.42
CA ARG A 19 -5.39 14.66 20.66
C ARG A 19 -5.01 14.66 22.14
N LEU A 20 -5.11 15.79 22.80
CA LEU A 20 -4.81 15.91 24.24
C LEU A 20 -5.70 14.99 25.11
N ARG A 21 -6.91 14.71 24.63
CA ARG A 21 -7.86 13.78 25.29
C ARG A 21 -7.65 12.31 24.87
N GLY A 22 -6.69 12.01 23.99
CA GLY A 22 -6.50 10.66 23.46
C GLY A 22 -7.65 10.16 22.57
N LYS A 23 -8.46 11.07 22.02
CA LYS A 23 -9.62 10.77 21.16
C LYS A 23 -9.46 11.27 19.73
N GLU A 24 -8.22 11.49 19.31
CA GLU A 24 -7.93 11.90 17.92
C GLU A 24 -8.37 10.81 16.95
N ASN A 25 -9.10 11.23 15.91
CA ASN A 25 -9.45 10.37 14.78
C ASN A 25 -8.55 10.73 13.59
N PRO A 26 -7.66 9.82 13.14
CA PRO A 26 -6.74 10.11 12.06
C PRO A 26 -7.42 10.48 10.73
N ALA A 27 -8.58 9.86 10.41
CA ALA A 27 -9.32 10.16 9.19
C ALA A 27 -9.89 11.59 9.21
N GLN A 28 -10.48 12.03 10.33
CA GLN A 28 -10.97 13.40 10.48
C GLN A 28 -9.81 14.41 10.45
N THR A 29 -8.71 14.09 11.14
CA THR A 29 -7.51 14.95 11.10
C THR A 29 -6.98 15.09 9.68
N ALA A 30 -7.00 14.02 8.87
CA ALA A 30 -6.57 14.03 7.47
C ALA A 30 -7.44 14.98 6.62
N GLU A 31 -8.76 14.96 6.81
CA GLU A 31 -9.69 15.85 6.10
C GLU A 31 -9.46 17.32 6.45
N VAL A 32 -9.26 17.62 7.72
CA VAL A 32 -8.96 19.01 8.14
C VAL A 32 -7.60 19.47 7.61
N ILE A 33 -6.57 18.60 7.59
CA ILE A 33 -5.28 18.94 7.00
C ILE A 33 -5.43 19.25 5.51
N HIS A 34 -6.22 18.46 4.78
CA HIS A 34 -6.51 18.71 3.38
C HIS A 34 -7.19 20.05 3.20
N ASP A 35 -8.22 20.35 3.98
CA ASP A 35 -8.94 21.62 3.93
C ASP A 35 -8.04 22.83 4.22
N LEU A 36 -7.20 22.73 5.24
CA LEU A 36 -6.24 23.78 5.58
C LEU A 36 -5.22 24.06 4.48
N ILE A 37 -4.77 23.03 3.76
CA ILE A 37 -3.78 23.17 2.69
C ILE A 37 -4.45 23.61 1.39
N GLU A 38 -5.56 22.96 0.97
CA GLU A 38 -6.15 23.14 -0.35
C GLU A 38 -7.13 24.32 -0.40
N ASN A 39 -7.94 24.53 0.62
CA ASN A 39 -8.95 25.57 0.63
C ASN A 39 -8.45 26.84 1.30
N VAL A 40 -7.86 26.72 2.50
CA VAL A 40 -7.32 27.86 3.25
C VAL A 40 -5.97 28.32 2.70
N LYS A 41 -5.30 27.49 1.86
CA LYS A 41 -3.95 27.75 1.29
C LYS A 41 -2.89 27.98 2.36
N MET A 42 -3.03 27.34 3.50
CA MET A 42 -2.06 27.43 4.59
C MET A 42 -0.80 26.62 4.25
N PRO A 43 0.40 27.21 4.38
CA PRO A 43 1.64 26.47 4.15
C PRO A 43 1.76 25.24 5.06
N PRO A 44 2.19 24.06 4.51
CA PRO A 44 2.30 22.82 5.29
C PRO A 44 3.11 22.93 6.59
N GLU A 45 4.14 23.79 6.59
CA GLU A 45 4.97 24.03 7.77
C GLU A 45 4.21 24.74 8.89
N ILE A 46 3.31 25.66 8.51
CA ILE A 46 2.44 26.35 9.48
C ILE A 46 1.41 25.37 10.02
N VAL A 47 0.82 24.51 9.16
CA VAL A 47 -0.11 23.44 9.58
C VAL A 47 0.56 22.52 10.61
N CYS A 48 1.77 22.02 10.32
CA CYS A 48 2.55 21.20 11.25
C CYS A 48 2.76 21.89 12.60
N LYS A 49 3.20 23.15 12.58
CA LYS A 49 3.46 23.93 13.80
C LYS A 49 2.19 24.16 14.63
N ARG A 50 1.08 24.50 13.97
CA ARG A 50 -0.18 24.79 14.65
C ARG A 50 -0.85 23.54 15.22
N LEU A 51 -0.75 22.41 14.51
CA LEU A 51 -1.25 21.13 14.97
C LEU A 51 -0.29 20.40 15.92
N GLY A 52 0.94 20.88 16.10
CA GLY A 52 1.93 20.23 16.95
C GLY A 52 2.32 18.84 16.49
N MET A 53 2.46 18.62 15.17
CA MET A 53 2.80 17.33 14.60
C MET A 53 4.06 17.38 13.74
N SER A 54 4.71 16.23 13.54
CA SER A 54 5.87 16.13 12.66
C SER A 54 5.46 16.26 11.18
N LYS A 55 6.36 16.77 10.35
CA LYS A 55 6.13 16.90 8.90
C LYS A 55 5.82 15.52 8.26
N SER A 56 6.54 14.48 8.68
CA SER A 56 6.33 13.12 8.18
C SER A 56 4.92 12.59 8.50
N TRP A 57 4.44 12.83 9.72
CA TRP A 57 3.09 12.40 10.12
C TRP A 57 2.00 13.18 9.37
N MET A 58 2.17 14.49 9.26
CA MET A 58 1.26 15.34 8.49
C MET A 58 1.17 14.87 7.02
N GLN A 59 2.31 14.55 6.39
CA GLN A 59 2.32 14.03 5.01
C GLN A 59 1.57 12.70 4.87
N LYS A 60 1.69 11.80 5.85
CA LYS A 60 0.91 10.55 5.86
C LYS A 60 -0.59 10.85 5.92
N LEU A 61 -1.01 11.74 6.82
CA LEU A 61 -2.42 12.12 6.94
C LEU A 61 -2.94 12.83 5.68
N TYR A 62 -2.15 13.71 5.09
CA TYR A 62 -2.51 14.36 3.83
C TYR A 62 -2.71 13.35 2.69
N LYS A 63 -1.87 12.31 2.61
CA LYS A 63 -2.08 11.21 1.65
C LYS A 63 -3.38 10.44 1.92
N ILE A 64 -3.70 10.19 3.19
CA ILE A 64 -4.94 9.50 3.57
C ILE A 64 -6.19 10.28 3.15
N SER A 65 -6.16 11.61 3.17
CA SER A 65 -7.31 12.41 2.75
C SER A 65 -7.71 12.18 1.27
N GLN A 66 -6.79 11.68 0.45
CA GLN A 66 -6.99 11.40 -0.98
C GLN A 66 -7.53 9.98 -1.24
N LEU A 67 -7.61 9.12 -0.22
CA LEU A 67 -8.14 7.77 -0.36
C LEU A 67 -9.67 7.77 -0.52
N ALA A 68 -10.20 6.66 -1.02
CA ALA A 68 -11.63 6.43 -1.13
C ALA A 68 -12.33 6.60 0.25
N PRO A 69 -13.58 7.12 0.26
CA PRO A 69 -14.33 7.32 1.51
C PRO A 69 -14.43 6.06 2.36
N GLU A 70 -14.66 4.90 1.74
CA GLU A 70 -14.77 3.60 2.41
C GLU A 70 -13.47 3.23 3.12
N VAL A 71 -12.32 3.51 2.51
CA VAL A 71 -11.00 3.27 3.12
C VAL A 71 -10.77 4.21 4.29
N LYS A 72 -11.20 5.47 4.19
CA LYS A 72 -11.14 6.43 5.30
C LYS A 72 -12.01 5.99 6.47
N ASP A 73 -13.19 5.43 6.20
CA ASP A 73 -14.04 4.86 7.24
C ASP A 73 -13.39 3.65 7.94
N MET A 74 -12.69 2.78 7.20
CA MET A 74 -11.92 1.68 7.82
C MET A 74 -10.84 2.21 8.78
N ILE A 75 -10.16 3.31 8.43
CA ILE A 75 -9.20 3.97 9.32
C ILE A 75 -9.91 4.57 10.54
N LYS A 76 -11.03 5.23 10.32
CA LYS A 76 -11.85 5.86 11.37
C LYS A 76 -12.29 4.87 12.44
N TYR A 77 -12.68 3.67 12.03
CA TYR A 77 -13.12 2.60 12.94
C TYR A 77 -11.98 1.70 13.43
N GLY A 78 -10.74 1.97 13.05
CA GLY A 78 -9.57 1.23 13.53
C GLY A 78 -9.36 -0.13 12.85
N HIS A 79 -10.07 -0.40 11.74
CA HIS A 79 -9.91 -1.62 10.95
C HIS A 79 -8.63 -1.62 10.12
N LEU A 80 -8.11 -0.43 9.81
CA LEU A 80 -6.88 -0.26 9.04
C LEU A 80 -5.99 0.79 9.71
N SER A 81 -4.68 0.53 9.81
CA SER A 81 -3.72 1.48 10.37
C SER A 81 -3.40 2.59 9.37
N VAL A 82 -3.06 3.78 9.89
CA VAL A 82 -2.60 4.91 9.07
C VAL A 82 -1.39 4.54 8.22
N SER A 83 -0.42 3.84 8.79
CA SER A 83 0.81 3.43 8.09
C SER A 83 0.53 2.47 6.94
N SER A 84 -0.39 1.54 7.15
CA SER A 84 -0.85 0.59 6.14
C SER A 84 -1.63 1.27 5.02
N ALA A 85 -2.55 2.17 5.39
CA ALA A 85 -3.43 2.86 4.44
C ALA A 85 -2.67 3.76 3.46
N VAL A 86 -1.54 4.36 3.87
CA VAL A 86 -0.74 5.23 3.00
C VAL A 86 -0.27 4.53 1.72
N HIS A 87 -0.08 3.21 1.76
CA HIS A 87 0.37 2.44 0.59
C HIS A 87 -0.74 2.28 -0.46
N LEU A 88 -2.00 2.30 -0.05
CA LEU A 88 -3.16 2.17 -0.94
C LEU A 88 -3.30 3.33 -1.93
N ILE A 89 -2.68 4.49 -1.65
CA ILE A 89 -2.71 5.64 -2.56
C ILE A 89 -2.03 5.36 -3.92
N MET A 90 -1.20 4.32 -3.97
CA MET A 90 -0.55 3.91 -5.22
C MET A 90 -1.51 3.21 -6.20
N ILE A 91 -2.70 2.85 -5.74
CA ILE A 91 -3.74 2.22 -6.55
C ILE A 91 -4.68 3.31 -7.07
N ASP A 92 -4.58 3.66 -8.35
CA ASP A 92 -5.41 4.71 -8.96
C ASP A 92 -6.89 4.29 -9.09
N ASN A 93 -7.14 3.00 -9.27
CA ASN A 93 -8.50 2.48 -9.40
C ASN A 93 -9.16 2.34 -8.02
N ILE A 94 -10.20 3.16 -7.79
CA ILE A 94 -10.93 3.21 -6.51
C ILE A 94 -11.51 1.85 -6.11
N VAL A 95 -12.07 1.08 -7.06
CA VAL A 95 -12.66 -0.24 -6.77
C VAL A 95 -11.60 -1.21 -6.29
N LYS A 96 -10.44 -1.23 -6.95
CA LYS A 96 -9.28 -2.05 -6.55
C LYS A 96 -8.72 -1.59 -5.21
N GLN A 97 -8.62 -0.27 -4.98
CA GLN A 97 -8.17 0.30 -3.72
C GLN A 97 -9.04 -0.16 -2.55
N ILE A 98 -10.37 -0.13 -2.71
CA ILE A 98 -11.32 -0.60 -1.70
C ILE A 98 -11.19 -2.11 -1.49
N ALA A 99 -11.09 -2.91 -2.55
CA ALA A 99 -10.94 -4.35 -2.46
C ALA A 99 -9.69 -4.75 -1.67
N VAL A 100 -8.54 -4.16 -1.98
CA VAL A 100 -7.29 -4.41 -1.25
C VAL A 100 -7.39 -3.97 0.22
N ALA A 101 -8.07 -2.85 0.49
CA ALA A 101 -8.31 -2.38 1.86
C ALA A 101 -9.20 -3.35 2.66
N GLN A 102 -10.24 -3.91 2.02
CA GLN A 102 -11.11 -4.91 2.61
C GLN A 102 -10.37 -6.20 2.93
N ASP A 103 -9.59 -6.72 1.98
CA ASP A 103 -8.73 -7.88 2.19
C ASP A 103 -7.78 -7.64 3.38
N ALA A 104 -7.11 -6.50 3.39
CA ALA A 104 -6.17 -6.13 4.45
C ALA A 104 -6.83 -6.06 5.83
N SER A 105 -8.07 -5.55 5.90
CA SER A 105 -8.87 -5.50 7.13
C SER A 105 -9.31 -6.89 7.58
N GLN A 106 -9.80 -7.71 6.65
CA GLN A 106 -10.32 -9.05 6.92
C GLN A 106 -9.21 -9.99 7.41
N TRP A 107 -8.07 -9.99 6.74
CA TRP A 107 -6.94 -10.87 7.01
C TRP A 107 -5.91 -10.28 7.95
N LYS A 108 -6.17 -9.05 8.47
CA LYS A 108 -5.29 -8.32 9.40
C LYS A 108 -3.85 -8.22 8.91
N TYR A 109 -3.69 -7.83 7.65
CA TYR A 109 -2.38 -7.68 7.04
C TYR A 109 -1.52 -6.66 7.79
N ASN A 110 -0.25 -6.99 7.96
CA ASN A 110 0.74 -6.03 8.42
C ASN A 110 1.14 -5.05 7.30
N GLU A 111 1.94 -4.03 7.64
CA GLU A 111 2.35 -3.01 6.65
C GLU A 111 3.09 -3.60 5.45
N GLU A 112 3.92 -4.62 5.65
CA GLU A 112 4.70 -5.28 4.59
C GLU A 112 3.80 -6.08 3.64
N GLN A 113 2.86 -6.84 4.19
CA GLN A 113 1.89 -7.60 3.40
C GLN A 113 1.00 -6.67 2.55
N ILE A 114 0.63 -5.50 3.09
CA ILE A 114 -0.13 -4.51 2.31
C ILE A 114 0.72 -3.92 1.19
N LYS A 115 1.99 -3.59 1.43
CA LYS A 115 2.92 -3.15 0.38
C LYS A 115 3.01 -4.17 -0.75
N GLU A 116 3.18 -5.43 -0.40
CA GLU A 116 3.28 -6.51 -1.36
C GLU A 116 1.97 -6.67 -2.15
N ARG A 117 0.82 -6.68 -1.46
CA ARG A 117 -0.49 -6.79 -2.13
C ARG A 117 -0.78 -5.61 -3.05
N VAL A 118 -0.45 -4.39 -2.63
CA VAL A 118 -0.55 -3.18 -3.46
C VAL A 118 0.36 -3.31 -4.69
N TRP A 119 1.58 -3.79 -4.50
CA TRP A 119 2.52 -3.97 -5.59
C TRP A 119 2.03 -5.01 -6.62
N GLN A 120 1.47 -6.14 -6.19
CA GLN A 120 0.84 -7.14 -7.05
C GLN A 120 -0.35 -6.54 -7.83
N GLU A 121 -1.14 -5.67 -7.20
CA GLU A 121 -2.30 -5.06 -7.83
C GLU A 121 -1.91 -4.04 -8.92
N ILE A 122 -0.81 -3.34 -8.74
CA ILE A 122 -0.27 -2.36 -9.71
C ILE A 122 0.45 -3.06 -10.86
N ASN A 123 1.02 -4.26 -10.60
CA ASN A 123 1.81 -5.01 -11.57
C ASN A 123 1.20 -6.39 -11.84
N PRO A 124 0.00 -6.47 -12.44
CA PRO A 124 -0.71 -7.74 -12.63
C PRO A 124 -0.01 -8.69 -13.62
N GLU A 125 0.95 -8.18 -14.42
CA GLU A 125 1.71 -9.00 -15.39
C GLU A 125 2.91 -9.72 -14.77
N LEU A 126 3.10 -9.59 -13.47
CA LEU A 126 4.19 -10.25 -12.79
C LEU A 126 3.87 -11.71 -12.49
N PRO A 127 4.87 -12.60 -12.60
CA PRO A 127 4.67 -14.02 -12.47
C PRO A 127 4.13 -14.42 -11.10
N PRO A 128 3.51 -15.60 -10.98
CA PRO A 128 2.92 -16.11 -9.74
C PRO A 128 3.94 -16.17 -8.60
N GLU A 129 3.43 -16.35 -7.39
CA GLU A 129 4.13 -16.29 -6.08
C GLU A 129 5.46 -17.07 -6.00
N ASP A 130 5.72 -17.98 -6.94
CA ASP A 130 6.96 -18.78 -7.03
C ASP A 130 8.12 -18.06 -7.72
N ALA A 131 7.91 -16.86 -8.28
CA ALA A 131 8.99 -16.08 -8.86
C ALA A 131 9.76 -15.36 -7.75
N GLY A 132 11.00 -15.76 -7.57
CA GLY A 132 11.90 -15.10 -6.63
C GLY A 132 12.14 -13.63 -7.01
N PHE A 133 11.95 -12.72 -6.05
CA PHE A 133 12.31 -11.31 -6.21
C PHE A 133 13.65 -11.04 -5.54
N ILE A 134 14.55 -10.40 -6.26
CA ILE A 134 15.74 -9.80 -5.64
C ILE A 134 15.49 -8.30 -5.51
N PHE A 135 15.42 -7.83 -4.25
CA PHE A 135 15.47 -6.41 -3.94
C PHE A 135 16.93 -5.97 -3.87
N THR A 136 17.39 -5.26 -4.88
CA THR A 136 18.68 -4.57 -4.78
C THR A 136 18.48 -3.24 -4.05
N PRO A 137 19.30 -2.89 -3.04
CA PRO A 137 19.21 -1.61 -2.35
C PRO A 137 19.32 -0.46 -3.37
N GLY A 138 18.22 0.32 -3.51
CA GLY A 138 18.15 1.47 -4.43
C GLY A 138 17.84 1.15 -5.91
N GLY A 139 17.58 -0.11 -6.27
CA GLY A 139 17.20 -0.53 -7.62
C GLY A 139 15.71 -0.83 -7.76
N LYS A 140 15.23 -0.89 -9.03
CA LYS A 140 13.90 -1.44 -9.32
C LYS A 140 13.92 -2.95 -9.00
N PRO A 141 12.83 -3.51 -8.47
CA PRO A 141 12.74 -4.95 -8.24
C PRO A 141 12.99 -5.69 -9.56
N GLN A 142 13.95 -6.60 -9.56
CA GLN A 142 14.19 -7.49 -10.70
C GLN A 142 13.41 -8.78 -10.48
N VAL A 143 12.61 -9.13 -11.45
CA VAL A 143 11.89 -10.41 -11.47
C VAL A 143 12.86 -11.47 -11.98
N ILE A 144 13.10 -12.49 -11.17
CA ILE A 144 13.84 -13.67 -11.61
C ILE A 144 12.81 -14.69 -12.07
N TYR A 145 12.76 -14.93 -13.36
CA TYR A 145 11.96 -16.01 -13.91
C TYR A 145 12.65 -17.35 -13.61
N PRO A 146 11.92 -18.33 -13.05
CA PRO A 146 12.48 -19.66 -12.91
C PRO A 146 12.86 -20.20 -14.30
N LYS A 147 14.00 -20.83 -14.38
CA LYS A 147 14.43 -21.48 -15.62
C LYS A 147 13.71 -22.81 -15.78
N CYS A 148 13.32 -23.12 -17.00
CA CYS A 148 12.83 -24.46 -17.32
C CYS A 148 13.90 -25.49 -17.01
N VAL A 149 13.53 -26.54 -16.25
CA VAL A 149 14.46 -27.63 -15.90
C VAL A 149 14.93 -28.41 -17.14
N VAL A 150 14.17 -28.30 -18.21
CA VAL A 150 14.37 -29.05 -19.46
C VAL A 150 15.24 -28.28 -20.46
N CYS A 151 14.81 -27.05 -20.86
CA CYS A 151 15.52 -26.27 -21.88
C CYS A 151 16.41 -25.17 -21.30
N GLN A 152 16.41 -24.97 -19.99
CA GLN A 152 17.17 -23.94 -19.27
C GLN A 152 16.80 -22.49 -19.68
N GLU A 153 15.74 -22.30 -20.46
CA GLU A 153 15.22 -20.97 -20.82
C GLU A 153 14.38 -20.39 -19.68
N GLU A 154 14.36 -19.07 -19.58
CA GLU A 154 13.53 -18.36 -18.61
C GLU A 154 12.04 -18.54 -18.94
N LEU A 155 11.25 -18.97 -17.95
CA LEU A 155 9.81 -19.11 -18.08
C LEU A 155 9.16 -17.73 -18.01
N ARG A 156 8.88 -17.12 -19.15
CA ARG A 156 8.19 -15.83 -19.27
C ARG A 156 6.75 -16.03 -19.73
N GLY A 157 5.80 -15.49 -18.99
CA GLY A 157 4.41 -15.41 -19.44
C GLY A 157 3.62 -16.70 -19.35
N GLU A 158 3.16 -17.25 -20.44
CA GLU A 158 2.14 -18.33 -20.52
C GLU A 158 2.59 -19.75 -20.12
N ALA A 159 3.67 -19.91 -19.37
CA ALA A 159 4.12 -21.22 -18.89
C ALA A 159 3.03 -21.86 -18.02
N LYS A 160 2.47 -22.98 -18.46
CA LYS A 160 1.56 -23.79 -17.65
C LYS A 160 2.39 -24.67 -16.74
N PHE A 161 2.23 -24.49 -15.44
CA PHE A 161 2.81 -25.41 -14.46
C PHE A 161 2.08 -26.75 -14.50
N VAL A 162 2.83 -27.82 -14.74
CA VAL A 162 2.34 -29.19 -14.62
C VAL A 162 3.03 -29.81 -13.43
N TRP A 163 2.26 -30.27 -12.46
CA TRP A 163 2.78 -31.04 -11.34
C TRP A 163 3.20 -32.41 -11.86
N ILE A 164 4.52 -32.69 -11.83
CA ILE A 164 5.10 -33.96 -12.21
C ILE A 164 5.68 -34.59 -10.93
N CYS A 165 5.36 -35.85 -10.66
CA CYS A 165 5.98 -36.54 -9.52
C CYS A 165 7.48 -36.76 -9.79
N ASN A 166 8.29 -36.92 -8.72
CA ASN A 166 9.75 -37.06 -8.86
C ASN A 166 10.16 -38.22 -9.77
N SER A 167 9.42 -39.34 -9.77
CA SER A 167 9.66 -40.47 -10.66
C SER A 167 9.43 -40.15 -12.13
N ASP A 168 8.40 -39.35 -12.42
CA ASP A 168 8.10 -38.94 -13.79
C ASP A 168 9.06 -37.84 -14.27
N LEU A 169 9.58 -37.00 -13.38
CA LEU A 169 10.58 -36.00 -13.68
C LEU A 169 11.88 -36.67 -14.17
N GLU A 170 12.31 -37.77 -13.53
CA GLU A 170 13.49 -38.53 -13.95
C GLU A 170 13.32 -39.14 -15.34
N LEU A 171 12.12 -39.67 -15.63
CA LEU A 171 11.79 -40.20 -16.94
C LEU A 171 11.79 -39.13 -18.05
N VAL A 172 11.22 -37.96 -17.76
CA VAL A 172 11.20 -36.83 -18.70
C VAL A 172 12.63 -36.32 -18.94
N GLN A 173 13.45 -36.21 -17.92
CA GLN A 173 14.86 -35.80 -18.04
C GLN A 173 15.68 -36.80 -18.87
N ALA A 174 15.51 -38.09 -18.65
CA ALA A 174 16.14 -39.16 -19.41
C ALA A 174 15.71 -39.14 -20.90
N PHE A 175 14.43 -38.91 -21.15
CA PHE A 175 13.91 -38.81 -22.52
C PHE A 175 14.52 -37.63 -23.29
N ILE A 176 14.64 -36.48 -22.66
CA ILE A 176 15.19 -35.25 -23.24
C ILE A 176 16.68 -35.38 -23.50
N GLN A 177 17.44 -35.99 -22.58
CA GLN A 177 18.87 -36.26 -22.81
C GLN A 177 19.11 -37.17 -24.03
N ASN A 178 18.24 -38.15 -24.28
CA ASN A 178 18.31 -39.04 -25.42
C ASN A 178 17.84 -38.40 -26.73
N TYR A 179 17.01 -37.35 -26.68
CA TYR A 179 16.48 -36.69 -27.87
C TYR A 179 17.45 -35.62 -28.44
N ASN A 180 18.37 -35.11 -27.62
CA ASN A 180 19.35 -34.08 -28.00
C ASN A 180 20.70 -34.67 -28.42
N GLN A 181 20.81 -36.00 -28.59
CA GLN A 181 21.94 -36.67 -29.25
C GLN A 181 21.58 -37.02 -30.69
#